data_b46b6950a3962a41d7c4a5ee16457730
#
_entry.id   b46b6950a3962a41d7c4a5ee16457730
#
_cell.length_a   1.000
_cell.length_b   1.000
_cell.length_c   1.000
_cell.angle_alpha   90.00
_cell.angle_beta   90.00
_cell.angle_gamma   90.00
#
_symmetry.space_group_name_H-M   'P 1'
#
loop_
_entity.id
_entity.type
_entity.pdbx_description
1 polymer ?
#
loop_
_entity_poly.entity_id
_entity_poly.type
_entity_poly.pdbx_seq_one_letter_code
_entity_poly.pdbx_strand_id
1 'polypeptide(L)'
;MNTSTHPLGTLIETDVLVIGSGASGCGAALGAREQGLRVLLMDKGKLESSGCIGGGNDHYMAVLDEEGVAHDAAEDLIKFYAKPLNGWTPAMLRNGWYAHMRPMLEKLEAAGVEFGRTPDGRYLRTQGFGQPGTWWVHIANGMTIKRVMARIVRESGVDVLDRVMAVKILTDGGKACGALGWNVSTGEFYIIRAKTVV
;
A
#
# COMPACT_ATOMS: atom_id res chain seq x y z
N MET A 1 0.56 14.52 15.05
CA MET A 1 0.04 13.47 15.99
C MET A 1 -0.57 14.14 17.22
N ASN A 2 -1.79 13.78 17.60
CA ASN A 2 -2.42 14.29 18.83
C ASN A 2 -2.19 13.25 19.94
N THR A 3 -1.32 13.56 20.91
CA THR A 3 -0.87 12.64 21.96
C THR A 3 -1.16 13.17 23.34
N SER A 4 -1.51 12.28 24.28
CA SER A 4 -1.64 12.58 25.69
C SER A 4 -1.15 11.41 26.55
N THR A 5 -0.84 11.68 27.82
CA THR A 5 -0.41 10.65 28.77
C THR A 5 -1.62 9.91 29.31
N HIS A 6 -1.54 8.58 29.38
CA HIS A 6 -2.50 7.70 30.01
C HIS A 6 -1.77 6.78 31.02
N PRO A 7 -2.38 6.34 32.13
CA PRO A 7 -1.72 5.46 33.11
C PRO A 7 -1.11 4.18 32.52
N LEU A 8 -1.63 3.69 31.38
CA LEU A 8 -1.14 2.49 30.69
C LEU A 8 -0.15 2.79 29.56
N GLY A 9 0.15 4.05 29.24
CA GLY A 9 1.05 4.41 28.14
C GLY A 9 0.64 5.69 27.42
N THR A 10 1.07 5.84 26.19
CA THR A 10 0.76 7.00 25.34
C THR A 10 -0.59 6.83 24.64
N LEU A 11 -1.52 7.75 24.84
CA LEU A 11 -2.78 7.81 24.12
C LEU A 11 -2.62 8.65 22.85
N ILE A 12 -3.05 8.10 21.71
CA ILE A 12 -3.06 8.78 20.40
C ILE A 12 -4.47 8.76 19.84
N GLU A 13 -4.90 9.89 19.27
CA GLU A 13 -6.19 10.02 18.59
C GLU A 13 -6.00 10.40 17.12
N THR A 14 -6.64 9.65 16.24
CA THR A 14 -6.58 9.85 14.78
C THR A 14 -7.95 9.61 14.14
N ASP A 15 -8.12 9.97 12.87
CA ASP A 15 -9.33 9.63 12.13
C ASP A 15 -9.23 8.21 11.55
N VAL A 16 -8.06 7.86 11.00
CA VAL A 16 -7.79 6.54 10.41
C VAL A 16 -6.51 5.96 11.01
N LEU A 17 -6.62 4.74 11.55
CA LEU A 17 -5.48 3.92 11.93
C LEU A 17 -5.24 2.86 10.85
N VAL A 18 -4.05 2.85 10.28
CA VAL A 18 -3.60 1.79 9.35
C VAL A 18 -2.59 0.90 10.07
N ILE A 19 -2.84 -0.41 10.08
CA ILE A 19 -1.99 -1.41 10.74
C ILE A 19 -1.23 -2.20 9.70
N GLY A 20 0.07 -1.99 9.64
CA GLY A 20 0.99 -2.57 8.68
C GLY A 20 1.37 -1.59 7.57
N SER A 21 2.67 -1.39 7.39
CA SER A 21 3.23 -0.45 6.42
C SER A 21 3.78 -1.15 5.16
N GLY A 22 3.24 -2.30 4.78
CA GLY A 22 3.47 -2.89 3.46
C GLY A 22 2.94 -2.00 2.34
N ALA A 23 3.04 -2.44 1.09
CA ALA A 23 2.55 -1.66 -0.06
C ALA A 23 1.07 -1.26 0.09
N SER A 24 0.21 -2.20 0.51
CA SER A 24 -1.22 -1.95 0.72
C SER A 24 -1.49 -0.93 1.82
N GLY A 25 -0.80 -1.05 2.97
CA GLY A 25 -0.94 -0.09 4.07
C GLY A 25 -0.44 1.31 3.70
N CYS A 26 0.67 1.41 2.97
CA CYS A 26 1.11 2.69 2.42
C CYS A 26 0.05 3.31 1.49
N GLY A 27 -0.53 2.50 0.59
CA GLY A 27 -1.60 2.95 -0.31
C GLY A 27 -2.85 3.42 0.45
N ALA A 28 -3.31 2.64 1.44
CA ALA A 28 -4.45 3.01 2.28
C ALA A 28 -4.21 4.30 3.06
N ALA A 29 -3.02 4.46 3.64
CA ALA A 29 -2.65 5.67 4.37
C ALA A 29 -2.63 6.91 3.47
N LEU A 30 -2.04 6.79 2.28
CA LEU A 30 -2.01 7.88 1.29
C LEU A 30 -3.41 8.26 0.81
N GLY A 31 -4.23 7.26 0.44
CA GLY A 31 -5.60 7.50 -0.01
C GLY A 31 -6.46 8.18 1.05
N ALA A 32 -6.36 7.77 2.31
CA ALA A 32 -7.05 8.43 3.42
C ALA A 32 -6.53 9.86 3.63
N ARG A 33 -5.21 10.08 3.52
CA ARG A 33 -4.60 11.40 3.68
C ARG A 33 -5.01 12.38 2.59
N GLU A 34 -5.14 11.90 1.34
CA GLU A 34 -5.64 12.68 0.19
C GLU A 34 -7.08 13.18 0.40
N GLN A 35 -7.87 12.52 1.25
CA GLN A 35 -9.20 12.98 1.67
C GLN A 35 -9.16 13.98 2.85
N GLY A 36 -7.99 14.47 3.24
CA GLY A 36 -7.81 15.43 4.33
C GLY A 36 -7.91 14.84 5.74
N LEU A 37 -7.97 13.51 5.87
CA LEU A 37 -8.08 12.84 7.17
C LEU A 37 -6.74 12.83 7.90
N ARG A 38 -6.78 12.84 9.24
CA ARG A 38 -5.61 12.54 10.08
C ARG A 38 -5.38 11.04 10.03
N VAL A 39 -4.19 10.62 9.65
CA VAL A 39 -3.84 9.21 9.47
C VAL A 39 -2.65 8.86 10.33
N LEU A 40 -2.77 7.77 11.08
CA LEU A 40 -1.68 7.12 11.78
C LEU A 40 -1.41 5.76 11.11
N LEU A 41 -0.19 5.58 10.64
CA LEU A 41 0.31 4.31 10.12
C LEU A 41 1.24 3.68 11.14
N MET A 42 0.95 2.47 11.60
CA MET A 42 1.80 1.75 12.54
C MET A 42 2.29 0.43 11.97
N ASP A 43 3.52 0.06 12.31
CA ASP A 43 4.11 -1.23 11.89
C ASP A 43 5.06 -1.77 12.95
N LYS A 44 5.09 -3.11 13.11
CA LYS A 44 6.04 -3.78 14.01
C LYS A 44 7.51 -3.67 13.55
N GLY A 45 7.73 -3.39 12.27
CA GLY A 45 9.03 -3.09 11.68
C GLY A 45 9.21 -1.60 11.44
N LYS A 46 10.06 -1.25 10.48
CA LYS A 46 10.25 0.11 9.99
C LYS A 46 9.51 0.30 8.67
N LEU A 47 8.94 1.47 8.48
CA LEU A 47 8.25 1.83 7.24
C LEU A 47 9.11 1.55 5.99
N GLU A 48 10.40 1.83 6.05
CA GLU A 48 11.34 1.70 4.93
C GLU A 48 11.65 0.25 4.51
N SER A 49 11.30 -0.74 5.35
CA SER A 49 11.67 -2.15 5.14
C SER A 49 10.56 -3.15 5.43
N SER A 50 9.35 -2.69 5.72
CA SER A 50 8.22 -3.56 6.02
C SER A 50 7.47 -4.04 4.77
N GLY A 51 6.82 -5.19 4.88
CA GLY A 51 6.02 -5.82 3.83
C GLY A 51 6.84 -6.65 2.84
N CYS A 52 6.17 -7.30 1.89
CA CYS A 52 6.81 -8.18 0.91
C CYS A 52 7.86 -7.45 0.05
N ILE A 53 7.63 -6.18 -0.24
CA ILE A 53 8.55 -5.34 -1.04
C ILE A 53 9.64 -4.66 -0.19
N GLY A 54 9.74 -5.01 1.10
CA GLY A 54 10.73 -4.44 2.03
C GLY A 54 12.18 -4.67 1.60
N GLY A 55 12.44 -5.78 0.93
CA GLY A 55 13.73 -6.13 0.34
C GLY A 55 13.91 -5.70 -1.12
N GLY A 56 12.92 -5.04 -1.69
CA GLY A 56 12.89 -4.65 -3.11
C GLY A 56 11.85 -5.43 -3.91
N ASN A 57 11.62 -4.97 -5.14
CA ASN A 57 10.77 -5.64 -6.12
C ASN A 57 11.20 -5.22 -7.52
N ASP A 58 11.36 -6.16 -8.44
CA ASP A 58 11.88 -5.93 -9.79
C ASP A 58 10.78 -5.67 -10.84
N HIS A 59 9.52 -5.73 -10.44
CA HIS A 59 8.41 -5.51 -11.36
C HIS A 59 7.18 -4.92 -10.66
N TYR A 60 6.36 -4.24 -11.45
CA TYR A 60 5.05 -3.74 -11.07
C TYR A 60 4.01 -4.32 -12.01
N MET A 61 2.99 -4.98 -11.47
CA MET A 61 1.93 -5.54 -12.30
C MET A 61 0.96 -4.46 -12.75
N ALA A 62 0.86 -4.24 -14.07
CA ALA A 62 -0.11 -3.32 -14.64
C ALA A 62 -0.57 -3.77 -16.03
N VAL A 63 -1.88 -3.66 -16.23
CA VAL A 63 -2.55 -3.67 -17.53
C VAL A 63 -2.72 -2.20 -17.91
N LEU A 64 -2.01 -1.74 -18.96
CA LEU A 64 -1.85 -0.32 -19.26
C LEU A 64 -2.71 0.18 -20.43
N ASP A 65 -3.38 -0.73 -21.13
CA ASP A 65 -4.22 -0.44 -22.30
C ASP A 65 -3.41 0.24 -23.43
N GLU A 66 -2.21 -0.30 -23.70
CA GLU A 66 -1.33 0.21 -24.76
C GLU A 66 -1.66 -0.43 -26.10
N GLU A 67 -1.90 0.41 -27.12
CA GLU A 67 -2.21 -0.04 -28.47
C GLU A 67 -1.10 -0.94 -29.05
N GLY A 68 -1.49 -2.03 -29.71
CA GLY A 68 -0.57 -2.98 -30.32
C GLY A 68 0.07 -3.97 -29.34
N VAL A 69 -0.30 -3.96 -28.06
CA VAL A 69 0.15 -4.93 -27.07
C VAL A 69 -0.95 -5.97 -26.83
N ALA A 70 -0.65 -7.22 -27.09
CA ALA A 70 -1.62 -8.32 -26.94
C ALA A 70 -2.06 -8.48 -25.47
N HIS A 71 -3.36 -8.65 -25.28
CA HIS A 71 -3.98 -8.86 -23.95
C HIS A 71 -3.69 -7.75 -22.93
N ASP A 72 -3.54 -6.53 -23.38
CA ASP A 72 -3.29 -5.37 -22.51
C ASP A 72 -4.55 -4.50 -22.34
N ALA A 73 -5.65 -5.13 -21.97
CA ALA A 73 -6.93 -4.46 -21.75
C ALA A 73 -7.60 -4.93 -20.45
N ALA A 74 -8.47 -4.09 -19.89
CA ALA A 74 -9.23 -4.42 -18.67
C ALA A 74 -9.99 -5.74 -18.78
N GLU A 75 -10.52 -6.06 -19.95
CA GLU A 75 -11.25 -7.31 -20.23
C GLU A 75 -10.38 -8.55 -20.06
N ASP A 76 -9.10 -8.49 -20.45
CA ASP A 76 -8.18 -9.60 -20.30
C ASP A 76 -7.83 -9.84 -18.83
N LEU A 77 -7.63 -8.76 -18.05
CA LEU A 77 -7.48 -8.82 -16.60
C LEU A 77 -8.70 -9.49 -15.95
N ILE A 78 -9.89 -9.05 -16.33
CA ILE A 78 -11.15 -9.58 -15.78
C ILE A 78 -11.32 -11.06 -16.13
N LYS A 79 -11.13 -11.45 -17.39
CA LYS A 79 -11.20 -12.84 -17.84
C LYS A 79 -10.21 -13.74 -17.08
N PHE A 80 -9.02 -13.24 -16.81
CA PHE A 80 -7.98 -14.01 -16.12
C PHE A 80 -8.26 -14.19 -14.63
N TYR A 81 -8.68 -13.12 -13.92
CA TYR A 81 -8.81 -13.12 -12.46
C TYR A 81 -10.20 -13.33 -11.92
N ALA A 82 -11.27 -12.99 -12.65
CA ALA A 82 -12.66 -13.19 -12.21
C ALA A 82 -13.11 -14.65 -12.34
N LYS A 83 -12.29 -15.58 -11.85
CA LYS A 83 -12.62 -17.01 -11.79
C LYS A 83 -13.34 -17.32 -10.48
N PRO A 84 -14.31 -18.25 -10.45
CA PRO A 84 -15.12 -18.54 -9.26
C PRO A 84 -14.31 -18.81 -7.98
N LEU A 85 -13.14 -19.45 -8.10
CA LEU A 85 -12.29 -19.79 -6.96
C LEU A 85 -11.41 -18.64 -6.44
N ASN A 86 -11.32 -17.52 -7.17
CA ASN A 86 -10.42 -16.42 -6.80
C ASN A 86 -11.10 -15.37 -5.90
N GLY A 87 -12.42 -15.41 -5.76
CA GLY A 87 -13.16 -14.43 -4.97
C GLY A 87 -13.19 -13.00 -5.54
N TRP A 88 -12.62 -12.78 -6.73
CA TRP A 88 -12.59 -11.48 -7.38
C TRP A 88 -13.84 -11.29 -8.26
N THR A 89 -14.54 -10.19 -8.08
CA THR A 89 -15.64 -9.81 -8.97
C THR A 89 -15.14 -8.92 -10.12
N PRO A 90 -15.82 -8.92 -11.28
CA PRO A 90 -15.49 -7.98 -12.36
C PRO A 90 -15.45 -6.52 -11.91
N ALA A 91 -16.37 -6.11 -11.02
CA ALA A 91 -16.41 -4.74 -10.49
C ALA A 91 -15.19 -4.42 -9.63
N MET A 92 -14.74 -5.34 -8.76
CA MET A 92 -13.53 -5.15 -7.96
C MET A 92 -12.28 -5.04 -8.85
N LEU A 93 -12.18 -5.88 -9.88
CA LEU A 93 -11.04 -5.86 -10.80
C LEU A 93 -11.02 -4.57 -11.61
N ARG A 94 -12.16 -4.13 -12.15
CA ARG A 94 -12.26 -2.92 -12.99
C ARG A 94 -12.06 -1.64 -12.16
N ASN A 95 -12.83 -1.49 -11.09
CA ASN A 95 -12.92 -0.22 -10.35
C ASN A 95 -11.90 -0.13 -9.22
N GLY A 96 -11.57 -1.25 -8.58
CA GLY A 96 -10.64 -1.28 -7.45
C GLY A 96 -9.19 -1.50 -7.85
N TRP A 97 -8.93 -2.17 -8.96
CA TRP A 97 -7.57 -2.52 -9.35
C TRP A 97 -7.13 -1.88 -10.67
N TYR A 98 -7.76 -2.25 -11.80
CA TYR A 98 -7.39 -1.73 -13.11
C TYR A 98 -7.38 -0.19 -13.16
N ALA A 99 -8.42 0.45 -12.66
CA ALA A 99 -8.55 1.91 -12.68
C ALA A 99 -7.40 2.66 -11.98
N HIS A 100 -6.69 1.98 -11.07
CA HIS A 100 -5.61 2.56 -10.28
C HIS A 100 -4.20 2.12 -10.72
N MET A 101 -4.08 1.19 -11.66
CA MET A 101 -2.77 0.66 -12.07
C MET A 101 -1.87 1.73 -12.69
N ARG A 102 -2.34 2.41 -13.74
CA ARG A 102 -1.58 3.47 -14.41
C ARG A 102 -1.36 4.69 -13.51
N PRO A 103 -2.38 5.26 -12.84
CA PRO A 103 -2.17 6.40 -11.94
C PRO A 103 -1.15 6.12 -10.83
N MET A 104 -1.14 4.91 -10.26
CA MET A 104 -0.17 4.54 -9.23
C MET A 104 1.23 4.36 -9.81
N LEU A 105 1.36 3.77 -11.00
CA LEU A 105 2.64 3.62 -11.68
C LEU A 105 3.26 4.99 -11.95
N GLU A 106 2.50 5.93 -12.51
CA GLU A 106 2.93 7.30 -12.80
C GLU A 106 3.32 8.06 -11.52
N LYS A 107 2.57 7.87 -10.42
CA LYS A 107 2.89 8.44 -9.11
C LYS A 107 4.21 7.89 -8.55
N LEU A 108 4.46 6.60 -8.70
CA LEU A 108 5.72 5.98 -8.29
C LEU A 108 6.89 6.45 -9.16
N GLU A 109 6.70 6.56 -10.47
CA GLU A 109 7.72 7.05 -11.41
C GLU A 109 8.08 8.52 -11.10
N ALA A 110 7.08 9.38 -10.92
CA ALA A 110 7.28 10.77 -10.51
C ALA A 110 8.03 10.89 -9.17
N ALA A 111 7.86 9.91 -8.29
CA ALA A 111 8.58 9.85 -7.02
C ALA A 111 9.98 9.21 -7.11
N GLY A 112 10.44 8.79 -8.31
CA GLY A 112 11.77 8.29 -8.55
C GLY A 112 11.92 6.76 -8.56
N VAL A 113 10.82 6.03 -8.76
CA VAL A 113 10.91 4.63 -9.17
C VAL A 113 11.26 4.61 -10.67
N GLU A 114 12.33 3.93 -11.02
CA GLU A 114 12.81 3.84 -12.40
C GLU A 114 12.19 2.62 -13.09
N PHE A 115 11.20 2.85 -13.94
CA PHE A 115 10.63 1.79 -14.79
C PHE A 115 11.45 1.63 -16.05
N GLY A 116 11.74 0.37 -16.39
CA GLY A 116 12.45 0.03 -17.63
C GLY A 116 11.68 0.48 -18.87
N ARG A 117 12.42 0.91 -19.89
CA ARG A 117 11.87 1.36 -21.18
C ARG A 117 12.45 0.58 -22.34
N THR A 118 11.64 0.35 -23.36
CA THR A 118 12.06 -0.14 -24.67
C THR A 118 12.67 1.00 -25.49
N PRO A 119 13.42 0.72 -26.59
CA PRO A 119 14.01 1.76 -27.42
C PRO A 119 13.00 2.76 -28.04
N ASP A 120 11.74 2.35 -28.20
CA ASP A 120 10.65 3.19 -28.68
C ASP A 120 9.90 3.93 -27.54
N GLY A 121 10.43 3.87 -26.30
CA GLY A 121 9.96 4.63 -25.15
C GLY A 121 8.80 4.00 -24.36
N ARG A 122 8.26 2.86 -24.81
CA ARG A 122 7.22 2.13 -24.05
C ARG A 122 7.80 1.48 -22.80
N TYR A 123 6.94 1.12 -21.86
CA TYR A 123 7.37 0.36 -20.67
C TYR A 123 7.92 -1.02 -21.07
N LEU A 124 9.10 -1.36 -20.55
CA LEU A 124 9.65 -2.71 -20.65
C LEU A 124 8.81 -3.65 -19.79
N ARG A 125 8.20 -4.65 -20.42
CA ARG A 125 7.25 -5.56 -19.79
C ARG A 125 7.55 -7.01 -20.10
N THR A 126 7.24 -7.89 -19.15
CA THR A 126 7.37 -9.33 -19.31
C THR A 126 6.08 -10.03 -18.93
N GLN A 127 5.91 -11.25 -19.41
CA GLN A 127 4.83 -12.14 -18.98
C GLN A 127 5.22 -12.87 -17.70
N GLY A 128 4.29 -13.01 -16.77
CA GLY A 128 4.50 -13.75 -15.53
C GLY A 128 3.29 -14.60 -15.12
N PHE A 129 3.54 -15.65 -14.38
CA PHE A 129 2.53 -16.50 -13.71
C PHE A 129 1.38 -16.97 -14.59
N GLY A 130 1.63 -17.33 -15.85
CA GLY A 130 0.61 -17.80 -16.79
C GLY A 130 -0.42 -16.75 -17.20
N GLN A 131 -0.14 -15.47 -16.96
CA GLN A 131 -0.95 -14.36 -17.46
C GLN A 131 -0.96 -14.33 -18.99
N PRO A 132 -2.08 -13.93 -19.62
CA PRO A 132 -2.17 -13.92 -21.07
C PRO A 132 -1.33 -12.83 -21.73
N GLY A 133 -1.09 -11.70 -21.03
CA GLY A 133 -0.35 -10.55 -21.50
C GLY A 133 0.95 -10.29 -20.76
N THR A 134 1.73 -9.34 -21.26
CA THR A 134 2.97 -8.87 -20.66
C THR A 134 2.66 -7.79 -19.62
N TRP A 135 2.12 -8.17 -18.47
CA TRP A 135 1.62 -7.23 -17.47
C TRP A 135 2.62 -6.83 -16.41
N TRP A 136 3.81 -7.41 -16.42
CA TRP A 136 4.86 -7.10 -15.47
C TRP A 136 5.78 -6.02 -16.01
N VAL A 137 5.56 -4.80 -15.57
CA VAL A 137 6.41 -3.65 -15.87
C VAL A 137 7.69 -3.76 -15.06
N HIS A 138 8.83 -3.76 -15.74
CA HIS A 138 10.15 -3.90 -15.10
C HIS A 138 10.52 -2.66 -14.29
N ILE A 139 11.07 -2.84 -13.09
CA ILE A 139 11.60 -1.79 -12.23
C ILE A 139 13.12 -1.91 -12.20
N ALA A 140 13.82 -0.94 -12.81
CA ALA A 140 15.28 -0.97 -12.92
C ALA A 140 15.99 -0.78 -11.56
N ASN A 141 15.45 0.07 -10.70
CA ASN A 141 15.97 0.30 -9.35
C ASN A 141 15.12 -0.36 -8.25
N GLY A 142 14.62 -1.56 -8.50
CA GLY A 142 13.65 -2.27 -7.66
C GLY A 142 14.02 -2.41 -6.19
N MET A 143 15.32 -2.43 -5.85
CA MET A 143 15.80 -2.44 -4.46
C MET A 143 15.43 -1.17 -3.67
N THR A 144 15.08 -0.09 -4.33
CA THR A 144 14.77 1.20 -3.70
C THR A 144 13.27 1.49 -3.59
N ILE A 145 12.41 0.70 -4.24
CA ILE A 145 10.96 0.98 -4.33
C ILE A 145 10.32 1.22 -2.96
N LYS A 146 10.66 0.42 -1.96
CA LYS A 146 10.10 0.56 -0.62
C LYS A 146 10.53 1.87 0.06
N ARG A 147 11.76 2.31 -0.17
CA ARG A 147 12.27 3.58 0.36
C ARG A 147 11.60 4.77 -0.31
N VAL A 148 11.35 4.69 -1.62
CA VAL A 148 10.58 5.69 -2.35
C VAL A 148 9.16 5.80 -1.80
N MET A 149 8.46 4.68 -1.62
CA MET A 149 7.12 4.66 -1.02
C MET A 149 7.12 5.23 0.40
N ALA A 150 8.11 4.87 1.22
CA ALA A 150 8.23 5.39 2.58
C ALA A 150 8.41 6.91 2.59
N ARG A 151 9.21 7.44 1.67
CA ARG A 151 9.38 8.89 1.50
C ARG A 151 8.07 9.56 1.15
N ILE A 152 7.33 9.06 0.16
CA ILE A 152 6.01 9.59 -0.22
C ILE A 152 5.08 9.65 1.00
N VAL A 153 5.01 8.56 1.79
CA VAL A 153 4.18 8.49 3.00
C VAL A 153 4.59 9.56 4.02
N ARG A 154 5.89 9.70 4.30
CA ARG A 154 6.36 10.71 5.28
C ARG A 154 6.11 12.15 4.81
N GLU A 155 6.31 12.43 3.52
CA GLU A 155 6.09 13.75 2.92
C GLU A 155 4.60 14.11 2.80
N SER A 156 3.70 13.13 2.78
CA SER A 156 2.25 13.37 2.70
C SER A 156 1.63 13.89 4.00
N GLY A 157 2.36 13.88 5.12
CA GLY A 157 1.87 14.26 6.44
C GLY A 157 1.08 13.14 7.15
N VAL A 158 1.29 11.89 6.76
CA VAL A 158 0.88 10.71 7.54
C VAL A 158 1.78 10.59 8.77
N ASP A 159 1.17 10.46 9.95
CA ASP A 159 1.90 10.13 11.18
C ASP A 159 2.35 8.66 11.13
N VAL A 160 3.59 8.36 11.53
CA VAL A 160 4.13 7.00 11.46
C VAL A 160 4.66 6.55 12.82
N LEU A 161 4.26 5.36 13.25
CA LEU A 161 4.82 4.66 14.40
C LEU A 161 5.57 3.42 13.92
N ASP A 162 6.87 3.55 13.81
CA ASP A 162 7.79 2.44 13.53
C ASP A 162 8.01 1.57 14.77
N ARG A 163 8.17 0.26 14.56
CA ARG A 163 8.44 -0.74 15.60
C ARG A 163 7.35 -0.86 16.66
N VAL A 164 6.13 -0.51 16.30
CA VAL A 164 4.95 -0.65 17.17
C VAL A 164 4.06 -1.76 16.64
N MET A 165 4.02 -2.87 17.36
CA MET A 165 3.19 -4.02 17.03
C MET A 165 1.78 -3.83 17.56
N ALA A 166 0.76 -3.96 16.70
CA ALA A 166 -0.62 -4.04 17.15
C ALA A 166 -0.83 -5.36 17.91
N VAL A 167 -1.22 -5.29 19.17
CA VAL A 167 -1.42 -6.46 20.02
C VAL A 167 -2.90 -6.78 20.24
N LYS A 168 -3.78 -5.79 20.06
CA LYS A 168 -5.23 -5.97 20.16
C LYS A 168 -5.97 -4.87 19.41
N ILE A 169 -7.00 -5.25 18.67
CA ILE A 169 -7.99 -4.31 18.13
C ILE A 169 -8.98 -3.96 19.24
N LEU A 170 -9.23 -2.67 19.42
CA LEU A 170 -10.25 -2.16 20.31
C LEU A 170 -11.58 -2.09 19.56
N THR A 171 -12.64 -2.50 20.25
CA THR A 171 -14.00 -2.49 19.68
C THR A 171 -14.98 -1.84 20.65
N ASP A 172 -15.95 -1.13 20.09
CA ASP A 172 -17.10 -0.59 20.81
C ASP A 172 -18.37 -0.89 20.00
N GLY A 173 -19.37 -1.50 20.63
CA GLY A 173 -20.59 -1.92 19.95
C GLY A 173 -20.36 -2.84 18.73
N GLY A 174 -19.30 -3.66 18.72
CA GLY A 174 -18.94 -4.54 17.61
C GLY A 174 -18.19 -3.86 16.46
N LYS A 175 -17.89 -2.56 16.58
CA LYS A 175 -17.10 -1.79 15.57
C LYS A 175 -15.69 -1.57 16.08
N ALA A 176 -14.70 -1.71 15.17
CA ALA A 176 -13.31 -1.36 15.49
C ALA A 176 -13.21 0.15 15.73
N CYS A 177 -12.63 0.53 16.88
CA CYS A 177 -12.46 1.93 17.31
C CYS A 177 -11.01 2.27 17.69
N GLY A 178 -10.06 1.40 17.33
CA GLY A 178 -8.65 1.61 17.60
C GLY A 178 -7.87 0.32 17.81
N ALA A 179 -6.68 0.47 18.38
CA ALA A 179 -5.82 -0.65 18.74
C ALA A 179 -4.96 -0.36 19.96
N LEU A 180 -4.49 -1.42 20.62
CA LEU A 180 -3.35 -1.37 21.52
C LEU A 180 -2.08 -1.68 20.72
N GLY A 181 -1.05 -0.89 20.92
CA GLY A 181 0.27 -1.05 20.32
C GLY A 181 1.36 -1.21 21.36
N TRP A 182 2.38 -1.96 21.01
CA TRP A 182 3.56 -2.14 21.84
C TRP A 182 4.82 -1.92 21.02
N ASN A 183 5.67 -1.00 21.47
CA ASN A 183 6.96 -0.79 20.82
C ASN A 183 7.91 -1.94 21.17
N VAL A 184 8.25 -2.72 20.15
CA VAL A 184 9.06 -3.95 20.32
C VAL A 184 10.54 -3.67 20.68
N SER A 185 10.98 -2.42 20.60
CA SER A 185 12.33 -2.01 20.95
C SER A 185 12.44 -1.32 22.32
N THR A 186 11.43 -0.51 22.69
CA THR A 186 11.48 0.29 23.92
C THR A 186 10.57 -0.27 25.03
N GLY A 187 9.61 -1.13 24.68
CA GLY A 187 8.57 -1.63 25.59
C GLY A 187 7.45 -0.62 25.87
N GLU A 188 7.47 0.55 25.22
CA GLU A 188 6.43 1.55 25.40
C GLU A 188 5.08 1.06 24.88
N PHE A 189 4.01 1.37 25.62
CA PHE A 189 2.65 0.98 25.30
C PHE A 189 1.87 2.16 24.72
N TYR A 190 1.09 1.87 23.68
CA TYR A 190 0.25 2.83 22.98
C TYR A 190 -1.21 2.41 23.04
N ILE A 191 -2.08 3.37 23.34
CA ILE A 191 -3.51 3.24 23.21
C ILE A 191 -3.92 4.15 22.06
N ILE A 192 -4.38 3.57 20.96
CA ILE A 192 -4.72 4.33 19.77
C ILE A 192 -6.22 4.30 19.58
N ARG A 193 -6.87 5.46 19.59
CA ARG A 193 -8.27 5.65 19.25
C ARG A 193 -8.40 6.14 17.83
N ALA A 194 -9.25 5.50 17.03
CA ALA A 194 -9.49 5.85 15.64
C ALA A 194 -10.97 5.71 15.29
N LYS A 195 -11.44 6.53 14.35
CA LYS A 195 -12.80 6.40 13.80
C LYS A 195 -12.91 5.20 12.85
N THR A 196 -11.80 4.86 12.20
CA THR A 196 -11.68 3.72 11.27
C THR A 196 -10.35 3.03 11.47
N VAL A 197 -10.35 1.70 11.40
CA VAL A 197 -9.15 0.85 11.42
C VAL A 197 -9.07 0.05 10.12
N VAL A 198 -7.90 0.06 9.49
CA VAL A 198 -7.56 -0.62 8.22
C VAL A 198 -6.40 -1.55 8.43
#